data_01982dd0a49411b65d4d9186c360e6d0
#
_entry.id   01982dd0a49411b65d4d9186c360e6d0
#
_cell.length_a   1.000
_cell.length_b   1.000
_cell.length_c   1.000
_cell.angle_alpha   90.00
_cell.angle_beta   90.00
_cell.angle_gamma   90.00
#
_symmetry.space_group_name_H-M   'P 1'
#
loop_
_entity.id
_entity.type
_entity.pdbx_description
1 polymer ?
#
loop_
_entity_poly.entity_id
_entity_poly.type
_entity_poly.pdbx_seq_one_letter_code
_entity_poly.pdbx_strand_id
1 'polypeptide(L)'
;MAADTQRRGLVKGIAKAPEIAEEDINVMFATNVTGLINMTQAVLPIFKKRADGGAGDIINIGSIAGREPYQGGSIYCATKAAIRSFTDALRRELIATRIRVIEIDPGQVETVSLQGSKGGVR
;
A
#
# COMPACT_ATOMS: atom_id res chain seq x y z
N MET A 1 14.54 -1.74 9.66
CA MET A 1 14.10 -1.04 8.60
C MET A 1 12.65 -1.06 8.38
N ALA A 2 12.18 0.00 7.87
CA ALA A 2 10.75 0.17 7.69
C ALA A 2 10.16 -0.93 6.81
N ALA A 3 10.82 -1.24 5.72
CA ALA A 3 10.28 -2.25 4.82
C ALA A 3 10.19 -3.61 5.47
N ASP A 4 11.20 -3.95 6.23
CA ASP A 4 11.22 -5.24 6.86
C ASP A 4 10.20 -5.34 7.97
N THR A 5 10.08 -4.29 8.73
CA THR A 5 9.08 -4.24 9.78
C THR A 5 7.69 -4.35 9.21
N GLN A 6 7.47 -3.67 8.12
CA GLN A 6 6.20 -3.74 7.45
C GLN A 6 5.87 -5.16 7.04
N ARG A 7 6.84 -5.82 6.44
CA ARG A 7 6.59 -7.16 5.95
C ARG A 7 6.15 -8.08 7.08
N ARG A 8 6.82 -7.98 8.21
CA ARG A 8 6.46 -8.84 9.32
C ARG A 8 5.14 -8.47 9.95
N GLY A 9 4.87 -7.19 10.06
CA GLY A 9 3.60 -6.76 10.59
C GLY A 9 2.46 -7.06 9.66
N LEU A 10 2.73 -7.13 8.37
CA LEU A 10 1.68 -7.24 7.38
C LEU A 10 0.95 -8.56 7.39
N VAL A 11 1.58 -9.61 7.86
CA VAL A 11 0.96 -10.93 7.77
C VAL A 11 0.55 -11.49 9.11
N LYS A 12 0.34 -10.64 10.08
CA LYS A 12 -0.25 -11.11 11.31
C LYS A 12 -1.71 -11.45 11.07
N GLY A 13 -2.26 -12.27 11.95
CA GLY A 13 -3.67 -12.53 11.90
C GLY A 13 -4.10 -13.31 10.70
N ILE A 14 -3.48 -14.49 10.51
CA ILE A 14 -3.90 -15.36 9.42
C ILE A 14 -5.11 -16.18 9.81
N ALA A 15 -5.64 -15.96 10.99
CA ALA A 15 -6.82 -16.69 11.44
C ALA A 15 -8.04 -16.21 10.67
N LYS A 16 -9.04 -17.07 10.57
CA LYS A 16 -10.29 -16.71 9.93
C LYS A 16 -11.27 -16.15 10.96
N ALA A 17 -12.19 -15.33 10.47
CA ALA A 17 -13.27 -14.87 11.34
C ALA A 17 -14.07 -16.07 11.78
N PRO A 18 -14.54 -16.15 13.02
CA PRO A 18 -14.51 -15.09 14.04
C PRO A 18 -13.32 -15.16 14.99
N GLU A 19 -12.26 -15.85 14.61
CA GLU A 19 -11.15 -16.11 15.52
C GLU A 19 -9.96 -15.20 15.29
N ILE A 20 -10.19 -14.06 14.64
CA ILE A 20 -9.13 -13.10 14.43
C ILE A 20 -8.92 -12.31 15.71
N ALA A 21 -7.69 -12.29 16.19
CA ALA A 21 -7.38 -11.59 17.42
C ALA A 21 -7.47 -10.08 17.21
N GLU A 22 -8.08 -9.41 18.17
CA GLU A 22 -8.25 -7.96 18.08
C GLU A 22 -6.91 -7.26 18.02
N GLU A 23 -5.94 -7.78 18.72
CA GLU A 23 -4.60 -7.19 18.70
C GLU A 23 -4.01 -7.23 17.30
N ASP A 24 -4.20 -8.32 16.58
CA ASP A 24 -3.70 -8.45 15.23
C ASP A 24 -4.38 -7.47 14.29
N ILE A 25 -5.69 -7.30 14.45
CA ILE A 25 -6.42 -6.33 13.65
C ILE A 25 -5.83 -4.93 13.87
N ASN A 26 -5.67 -4.56 15.12
CA ASN A 26 -5.18 -3.23 15.45
C ASN A 26 -3.77 -2.99 14.92
N VAL A 27 -2.89 -3.97 15.06
CA VAL A 27 -1.52 -3.83 14.60
C VAL A 27 -1.49 -3.68 13.08
N MET A 28 -2.26 -4.48 12.37
CA MET A 28 -2.22 -4.43 10.93
C MET A 28 -2.79 -3.15 10.38
N PHE A 29 -3.86 -2.65 10.96
CA PHE A 29 -4.40 -1.37 10.51
C PHE A 29 -3.50 -0.21 10.90
N ALA A 30 -2.92 -0.24 12.09
CA ALA A 30 -2.02 0.83 12.49
C ALA A 30 -0.79 0.89 11.60
N THR A 31 -0.22 -0.25 11.27
CA THR A 31 1.01 -0.30 10.49
C THR A 31 0.74 -0.04 9.01
N ASN A 32 -0.25 -0.74 8.46
CA ASN A 32 -0.45 -0.72 7.01
C ASN A 32 -1.24 0.49 6.54
N VAL A 33 -2.18 0.98 7.34
CA VAL A 33 -3.07 2.04 6.88
C VAL A 33 -2.75 3.36 7.55
N THR A 34 -2.91 3.42 8.87
CA THR A 34 -2.73 4.69 9.58
C THR A 34 -1.31 5.21 9.43
N GLY A 35 -0.32 4.32 9.55
CA GLY A 35 1.07 4.73 9.41
C GLY A 35 1.37 5.28 8.03
N LEU A 36 0.83 4.65 7.01
CA LEU A 36 1.06 5.11 5.64
C LEU A 36 0.42 6.46 5.40
N ILE A 37 -0.80 6.64 5.87
CA ILE A 37 -1.49 7.91 5.70
C ILE A 37 -0.76 9.02 6.46
N ASN A 38 -0.32 8.74 7.67
CA ASN A 38 0.42 9.73 8.45
C ASN A 38 1.71 10.14 7.76
N MET A 39 2.41 9.19 7.18
CA MET A 39 3.64 9.48 6.46
C MET A 39 3.35 10.38 5.26
N THR A 40 2.30 10.06 4.53
CA THR A 40 1.90 10.86 3.38
C THR A 40 1.58 12.28 3.80
N GLN A 41 0.85 12.44 4.88
CA GLN A 41 0.48 13.77 5.36
C GLN A 41 1.68 14.56 5.83
N ALA A 42 2.72 13.88 6.32
CA ALA A 42 3.93 14.57 6.75
C ALA A 42 4.77 15.02 5.56
N VAL A 43 4.76 14.25 4.48
CA VAL A 43 5.61 14.50 3.34
C VAL A 43 5.02 15.54 2.39
N LEU A 44 3.71 15.55 2.22
CA LEU A 44 3.09 16.44 1.25
C LEU A 44 3.42 17.92 1.44
N PRO A 45 3.36 18.47 2.65
CA PRO A 45 3.71 19.88 2.81
C PRO A 45 5.14 20.16 2.44
N ILE A 46 6.04 19.19 2.66
CA ILE A 46 7.44 19.37 2.31
C ILE A 46 7.60 19.49 0.79
N PHE A 47 6.92 18.61 0.05
CA PHE A 47 6.98 18.69 -1.41
C PHE A 47 6.42 20.02 -1.90
N LYS A 48 5.30 20.45 -1.35
CA LYS A 48 4.64 21.65 -1.85
C LYS A 48 5.44 22.91 -1.62
N LYS A 49 6.40 22.87 -0.70
CA LYS A 49 7.24 24.03 -0.42
C LYS A 49 8.50 24.08 -1.27
N ARG A 50 8.72 23.10 -2.09
CA ARG A 50 9.95 23.06 -2.89
C ARG A 50 9.97 24.15 -3.93
N ALA A 51 11.19 24.63 -4.21
CA ALA A 51 11.39 25.72 -5.16
C ALA A 51 11.06 25.28 -6.59
N ASP A 52 11.08 23.99 -6.86
CA ASP A 52 10.81 23.47 -8.21
C ASP A 52 9.32 23.33 -8.51
N GLY A 53 8.48 23.98 -7.75
CA GLY A 53 7.06 23.93 -7.98
C GLY A 53 6.38 22.78 -7.26
N GLY A 54 7.09 22.15 -6.35
CA GLY A 54 6.50 21.11 -5.53
C GLY A 54 6.54 19.72 -6.13
N ALA A 55 7.50 19.46 -7.01
CA ALA A 55 7.60 18.13 -7.62
C ALA A 55 8.03 17.10 -6.59
N GLY A 56 7.56 15.88 -6.75
CA GLY A 56 7.94 14.78 -5.87
C GLY A 56 7.20 13.52 -6.25
N ASP A 57 7.67 12.40 -5.72
CA ASP A 57 7.04 11.11 -5.95
C ASP A 57 6.64 10.49 -4.63
N ILE A 58 5.42 9.99 -4.57
CA ILE A 58 4.95 9.21 -3.45
C ILE A 58 4.75 7.80 -3.97
N ILE A 59 5.49 6.86 -3.40
CA ILE A 59 5.43 5.47 -3.83
C ILE A 59 4.90 4.65 -2.67
N ASN A 60 3.70 4.13 -2.84
CA ASN A 60 3.07 3.30 -1.83
C ASN A 60 3.18 1.84 -2.22
N ILE A 61 3.56 1.03 -1.25
CA ILE A 61 3.70 -0.40 -1.48
C ILE A 61 2.40 -1.08 -1.11
N GLY A 62 1.70 -1.54 -2.11
CA GLY A 62 0.46 -2.27 -1.92
C GLY A 62 0.67 -3.76 -1.98
N SER A 63 -0.32 -4.46 -2.50
CA SER A 63 -0.24 -5.90 -2.66
C SER A 63 -1.38 -6.33 -3.56
N ILE A 64 -1.15 -7.41 -4.30
CA ILE A 64 -2.23 -7.99 -5.09
C ILE A 64 -3.38 -8.43 -4.17
N ALA A 65 -3.10 -8.68 -2.91
CA ALA A 65 -4.13 -9.03 -1.94
C ALA A 65 -5.18 -7.92 -1.80
N GLY A 66 -4.84 -6.70 -2.16
CA GLY A 66 -5.82 -5.61 -2.14
C GLY A 66 -6.87 -5.74 -3.21
N ARG A 67 -6.61 -6.54 -4.23
CA ARG A 67 -7.56 -6.76 -5.32
C ARG A 67 -8.15 -8.16 -5.30
N GLU A 68 -7.40 -9.13 -4.81
CA GLU A 68 -7.81 -10.53 -4.85
C GLU A 68 -7.73 -11.11 -3.45
N PRO A 69 -8.75 -10.90 -2.66
CA PRO A 69 -8.74 -11.38 -1.28
C PRO A 69 -8.75 -12.90 -1.22
N TYR A 70 -8.26 -13.44 -0.11
CA TYR A 70 -8.17 -14.88 0.06
C TYR A 70 -8.50 -15.25 1.49
N GLN A 71 -8.81 -16.52 1.69
CA GLN A 71 -9.17 -17.03 2.99
C GLN A 71 -7.97 -16.95 3.94
N GLY A 72 -8.26 -16.62 5.19
CA GLY A 72 -7.23 -16.55 6.21
C GLY A 72 -6.46 -15.26 6.19
N GLY A 73 -6.72 -14.40 5.22
CA GLY A 73 -6.04 -13.13 5.13
C GLY A 73 -6.96 -11.94 5.08
N SER A 74 -8.16 -12.07 5.67
CA SER A 74 -9.16 -11.02 5.52
C SER A 74 -8.68 -9.66 6.01
N ILE A 75 -7.96 -9.61 7.12
CA ILE A 75 -7.49 -8.33 7.65
C ILE A 75 -6.36 -7.78 6.80
N TYR A 76 -5.42 -8.63 6.40
CA TYR A 76 -4.35 -8.20 5.52
C TYR A 76 -4.91 -7.66 4.21
N CYS A 77 -5.85 -8.41 3.62
CA CYS A 77 -6.47 -7.99 2.37
C CYS A 77 -7.22 -6.68 2.55
N ALA A 78 -7.90 -6.51 3.68
CA ALA A 78 -8.64 -5.29 3.94
C ALA A 78 -7.69 -4.09 4.04
N THR A 79 -6.56 -4.25 4.72
CA THR A 79 -5.62 -3.14 4.83
C THR A 79 -5.02 -2.79 3.48
N LYS A 80 -4.72 -3.80 2.67
CA LYS A 80 -4.14 -3.54 1.36
C LYS A 80 -5.16 -2.92 0.40
N ALA A 81 -6.42 -3.32 0.52
CA ALA A 81 -7.48 -2.68 -0.25
C ALA A 81 -7.65 -1.23 0.18
N ALA A 82 -7.51 -0.95 1.48
CA ALA A 82 -7.59 0.42 1.96
C ALA A 82 -6.47 1.27 1.39
N ILE A 83 -5.26 0.73 1.34
CA ILE A 83 -4.13 1.45 0.78
C ILE A 83 -4.36 1.75 -0.70
N ARG A 84 -4.87 0.78 -1.43
CA ARG A 84 -5.15 0.97 -2.85
C ARG A 84 -6.16 2.08 -3.07
N SER A 85 -7.22 2.06 -2.29
CA SER A 85 -8.26 3.07 -2.42
C SER A 85 -7.74 4.45 -2.02
N PHE A 86 -6.98 4.51 -0.94
CA PHE A 86 -6.39 5.77 -0.51
C PHE A 86 -5.45 6.33 -1.58
N THR A 87 -4.63 5.46 -2.16
CA THR A 87 -3.68 5.88 -3.17
C THR A 87 -4.39 6.42 -4.41
N ASP A 88 -5.46 5.75 -4.81
CA ASP A 88 -6.22 6.20 -5.97
C ASP A 88 -6.87 7.57 -5.73
N ALA A 89 -7.44 7.76 -4.54
CA ALA A 89 -8.04 9.04 -4.21
C ALA A 89 -6.99 10.14 -4.14
N LEU A 90 -5.85 9.82 -3.53
CA LEU A 90 -4.76 10.78 -3.40
C LEU A 90 -4.27 11.22 -4.78
N ARG A 91 -4.16 10.27 -5.70
CA ARG A 91 -3.73 10.59 -7.08
C ARG A 91 -4.66 11.61 -7.71
N ARG A 92 -5.96 11.46 -7.49
CA ARG A 92 -6.93 12.40 -8.03
C ARG A 92 -6.86 13.76 -7.36
N GLU A 93 -6.62 13.76 -6.04
CA GLU A 93 -6.51 15.01 -5.30
C GLU A 93 -5.28 15.81 -5.71
N LEU A 94 -4.25 15.13 -6.18
CA LEU A 94 -3.00 15.79 -6.52
C LEU A 94 -2.81 15.95 -8.03
N ILE A 95 -3.86 15.74 -8.80
CA ILE A 95 -3.76 15.72 -10.27
C ILE A 95 -3.24 17.04 -10.82
N ALA A 96 -3.55 18.15 -10.19
CA ALA A 96 -3.14 19.46 -10.67
C ALA A 96 -1.77 19.88 -10.13
N THR A 97 -1.11 19.01 -9.40
CA THR A 97 0.22 19.30 -8.86
C THR A 97 1.27 18.56 -9.66
N ARG A 98 2.53 18.77 -9.28
CA ARG A 98 3.64 18.06 -9.88
C ARG A 98 4.06 16.86 -9.06
N ILE A 99 3.21 16.43 -8.13
CA ILE A 99 3.48 15.27 -7.31
C ILE A 99 2.88 14.05 -7.97
N ARG A 100 3.71 13.03 -8.17
CA ARG A 100 3.25 11.78 -8.74
C ARG A 100 2.98 10.79 -7.63
N VAL A 101 1.90 10.04 -7.76
CA VAL A 101 1.51 9.03 -6.78
C VAL A 101 1.51 7.68 -7.49
N ILE A 102 2.33 6.79 -6.98
CA ILE A 102 2.58 5.49 -7.61
C ILE A 102 2.32 4.41 -6.59
N GLU A 103 1.62 3.37 -7.01
CA GLU A 103 1.44 2.20 -6.17
C GLU A 103 2.15 1.02 -6.81
N ILE A 104 2.94 0.30 -6.02
CA ILE A 104 3.60 -0.91 -6.48
C ILE A 104 3.02 -2.08 -5.72
N ASP A 105 2.50 -3.06 -6.45
CA ASP A 105 1.94 -4.28 -5.87
C ASP A 105 2.94 -5.41 -6.12
N PRO A 106 3.78 -5.73 -5.12
CA PRO A 106 4.88 -6.67 -5.36
C PRO A 106 4.46 -8.01 -5.95
N GLY A 107 3.33 -8.55 -5.49
CA GLY A 107 2.87 -9.82 -6.05
C GLY A 107 2.57 -9.71 -7.52
N GLN A 108 1.97 -8.61 -7.93
CA GLN A 108 1.65 -8.39 -9.32
C GLN A 108 2.90 -8.18 -10.15
N VAL A 109 3.86 -7.46 -9.58
CA VAL A 109 5.14 -7.24 -10.26
C VAL A 109 5.83 -8.57 -10.48
N GLU A 110 5.85 -9.42 -9.49
CA GLU A 110 6.44 -10.75 -9.62
C GLU A 110 5.76 -11.52 -10.71
N THR A 111 4.45 -11.51 -10.74
CA THR A 111 3.69 -12.24 -11.74
C THR A 111 4.01 -11.73 -13.13
N VAL A 112 4.08 -10.43 -13.29
CA VAL A 112 4.41 -9.85 -14.58
C VAL A 112 5.80 -10.24 -15.02
N SER A 113 6.76 -10.23 -14.11
CA SER A 113 8.11 -10.63 -14.43
C SER A 113 8.16 -12.07 -14.94
N LEU A 114 7.50 -12.96 -14.23
CA LEU A 114 7.48 -14.37 -14.64
C LEU A 114 6.83 -14.53 -15.99
N GLN A 115 5.75 -13.83 -16.20
CA GLN A 115 5.05 -13.93 -17.48
C GLN A 115 5.83 -13.27 -18.58
N GLY A 116 6.55 -12.21 -18.25
CA GLY A 116 7.40 -11.57 -19.22
C GLY A 116 8.46 -12.51 -19.74
N SER A 117 9.00 -13.32 -18.84
CA SER A 117 10.00 -14.27 -19.27
C SER A 117 9.42 -15.34 -20.19
N LYS A 118 8.12 -15.50 -20.18
CA LYS A 118 7.46 -16.41 -21.10
C LYS A 118 6.90 -15.69 -22.31
N GLY A 119 7.19 -14.42 -22.42
CA GLY A 119 6.69 -13.67 -23.54
C GLY A 119 5.30 -13.13 -23.35
N GLY A 120 4.68 -13.43 -22.26
CA GLY A 120 3.35 -12.93 -22.01
C GLY A 120 3.42 -11.72 -21.11
N VAL A 121 2.90 -10.64 -21.55
CA VAL A 121 2.93 -9.44 -20.75
C VAL A 121 1.53 -8.91 -20.61
N ARG A 122 1.24 -8.47 -19.49
CA ARG A 122 -0.06 -7.98 -19.38
C ARG A 122 -0.13 -6.61 -19.03
#